data_8ac3ee876877d340684d2bfac84dc196
#
_entry.id   8ac3ee876877d340684d2bfac84dc196
#
_cell.length_a   1.000
_cell.length_b   1.000
_cell.length_c   1.000
_cell.angle_alpha   90.00
_cell.angle_beta   90.00
_cell.angle_gamma   90.00
#
_symmetry.space_group_name_H-M   'P 1'
#
loop_
_entity.id
_entity.type
_entity.pdbx_description
1 polymer ?
#
loop_
_entity_poly.entity_id
_entity_poly.type
_entity_poly.pdbx_seq_one_letter_code
_entity_poly.pdbx_strand_id
1 'polypeptide(L)'
;MRKLTIVFHHAGGGHRSAADAIRTILTGQDYPWDVTLLDIQELLDPLDLVRRFTGIRIQDTYNLILRRGWTRFTPQLLKLLQGTIYVYHAPIVKALRAYWAEHPTDLVLSVIPHFNRELADSLRKNGRRTPFATLITDLADYPPRFWIERESEYIIAGTERAKRQALAIGHPADHVFETSGMVLKPKFYDQTGVDRTSERKRLGLEPDCLTGIVLFGGHGSRVMTDIVRRLDQSGVEVQLILICGHNQKLEAKLKALPTRKPKLVLGFTQNVEHCMAMADFFIGKPGPGSISEALQLHLPVIVECNRKTLPQERYNAEWVAEKGFGVVVPSFREIAPAVQRLIEPSTFNEVRRNTSAYSNRALFEVSAILDKCYEGAGAREISLTQRA
;
A
#
# COMPACT_ATOMS: atom_id res chain seq x y z
N MET A 1 -29.85 0.30 -4.98
CA MET A 1 -28.38 0.18 -5.03
C MET A 1 -27.95 -0.64 -3.82
N ARG A 2 -26.98 -1.55 -4.00
CA ARG A 2 -26.35 -2.34 -2.92
C ARG A 2 -25.44 -1.42 -2.12
N LYS A 3 -25.40 -1.55 -0.79
CA LYS A 3 -24.58 -0.70 0.08
C LYS A 3 -23.27 -1.39 0.43
N LEU A 4 -22.15 -0.78 0.05
CA LEU A 4 -20.79 -1.23 0.39
C LEU A 4 -20.17 -0.27 1.41
N THR A 5 -19.73 -0.81 2.55
CA THR A 5 -18.91 -0.04 3.48
C THR A 5 -17.45 -0.47 3.37
N ILE A 6 -16.57 0.45 2.99
CA ILE A 6 -15.11 0.22 2.94
C ILE A 6 -14.49 0.77 4.22
N VAL A 7 -13.91 -0.13 5.02
CA VAL A 7 -13.25 0.21 6.29
C VAL A 7 -11.77 0.50 6.03
N PHE A 8 -11.32 1.69 6.41
CA PHE A 8 -9.95 2.13 6.26
C PHE A 8 -9.43 2.85 7.52
N HIS A 9 -8.16 3.23 7.53
CA HIS A 9 -7.55 4.14 8.50
C HIS A 9 -6.43 4.98 7.86
N HIS A 10 -6.00 6.06 8.54
CA HIS A 10 -5.02 7.01 8.02
C HIS A 10 -3.54 6.64 8.26
N ALA A 11 -3.22 5.44 8.74
CA ALA A 11 -1.81 5.04 8.91
C ALA A 11 -1.14 4.77 7.56
N GLY A 12 -0.04 5.45 7.29
CA GLY A 12 0.81 5.20 6.12
C GLY A 12 0.27 5.65 4.75
N GLY A 13 -0.99 6.04 4.64
CA GLY A 13 -1.61 6.55 3.40
C GLY A 13 -2.04 5.51 2.36
N GLY A 14 -1.49 4.28 2.39
CA GLY A 14 -1.82 3.22 1.42
C GLY A 14 -3.27 2.73 1.53
N HIS A 15 -3.75 2.51 2.74
CA HIS A 15 -5.11 2.03 3.03
C HIS A 15 -6.17 3.01 2.53
N ARG A 16 -6.00 4.30 2.85
CA ARG A 16 -6.89 5.36 2.35
C ARG A 16 -6.85 5.45 0.83
N SER A 17 -5.66 5.34 0.22
CA SER A 17 -5.50 5.37 -1.24
C SER A 17 -6.25 4.23 -1.92
N ALA A 18 -6.18 3.01 -1.37
CA ALA A 18 -6.92 1.86 -1.90
C ALA A 18 -8.43 2.04 -1.75
N ALA A 19 -8.91 2.49 -0.58
CA ALA A 19 -10.33 2.76 -0.35
C ALA A 19 -10.89 3.83 -1.32
N ASP A 20 -10.18 4.94 -1.49
CA ASP A 20 -10.57 6.01 -2.42
C ASP A 20 -10.54 5.54 -3.88
N ALA A 21 -9.56 4.71 -4.28
CA ALA A 21 -9.46 4.17 -5.63
C ALA A 21 -10.65 3.25 -5.96
N ILE A 22 -11.00 2.33 -5.05
CA ILE A 22 -12.14 1.43 -5.20
C ILE A 22 -13.44 2.23 -5.26
N ARG A 23 -13.63 3.21 -4.36
CA ARG A 23 -14.79 4.09 -4.39
C ARG A 23 -14.91 4.80 -5.74
N THR A 24 -13.82 5.37 -6.24
CA THR A 24 -13.80 6.12 -7.51
C THR A 24 -14.27 5.25 -8.67
N ILE A 25 -13.81 4.00 -8.77
CA ILE A 25 -14.23 3.08 -9.83
C ILE A 25 -15.70 2.68 -9.66
N LEU A 26 -16.14 2.34 -8.46
CA LEU A 26 -17.50 1.87 -8.21
C LEU A 26 -18.57 2.98 -8.35
N THR A 27 -18.20 4.24 -8.16
CA THR A 27 -19.11 5.39 -8.32
C THR A 27 -19.03 6.02 -9.71
N GLY A 28 -17.96 5.79 -10.48
CA GLY A 28 -17.74 6.38 -11.81
C GLY A 28 -18.26 5.55 -12.98
N GLN A 29 -18.76 4.35 -12.77
CA GLN A 29 -19.29 3.45 -13.78
C GLN A 29 -20.67 2.97 -13.29
N ASP A 30 -21.51 2.42 -14.17
CA ASP A 30 -22.85 1.91 -13.85
C ASP A 30 -22.84 0.68 -12.91
N TYR A 31 -22.00 0.72 -11.88
CA TYR A 31 -21.97 -0.31 -10.85
C TYR A 31 -23.15 -0.12 -9.87
N PRO A 32 -23.76 -1.21 -9.40
CA PRO A 32 -24.95 -1.13 -8.53
C PRO A 32 -24.60 -0.83 -7.05
N TRP A 33 -23.42 -0.23 -6.76
CA TRP A 33 -22.93 -0.01 -5.42
C TRP A 33 -23.04 1.44 -4.97
N ASP A 34 -23.63 1.64 -3.77
CA ASP A 34 -23.54 2.87 -2.97
C ASP A 34 -22.41 2.69 -1.95
N VAL A 35 -21.32 3.47 -2.08
CA VAL A 35 -20.07 3.24 -1.36
C VAL A 35 -19.88 4.25 -0.24
N THR A 36 -19.87 3.75 1.00
CA THR A 36 -19.52 4.51 2.20
C THR A 36 -18.11 4.19 2.65
N LEU A 37 -17.34 5.21 3.04
CA LEU A 37 -16.01 5.04 3.65
C LEU A 37 -16.11 5.20 5.16
N LEU A 38 -15.65 4.20 5.91
CA LEU A 38 -15.58 4.21 7.38
C LEU A 38 -14.13 4.31 7.85
N ASP A 39 -13.76 5.44 8.46
CA ASP A 39 -12.53 5.50 9.25
C ASP A 39 -12.77 4.82 10.59
N ILE A 40 -12.19 3.62 10.76
CA ILE A 40 -12.37 2.84 11.98
C ILE A 40 -11.83 3.57 13.22
N GLN A 41 -10.86 4.46 13.06
CA GLN A 41 -10.30 5.18 14.20
C GLN A 41 -11.21 6.27 14.72
N GLU A 42 -11.88 7.00 13.84
CA GLU A 42 -12.88 7.97 14.26
C GLU A 42 -14.00 7.29 15.05
N LEU A 43 -14.42 6.10 14.60
CA LEU A 43 -15.41 5.29 15.31
C LEU A 43 -14.90 4.81 16.68
N LEU A 44 -13.64 4.44 16.80
CA LEU A 44 -13.04 3.90 18.02
C LEU A 44 -12.39 4.96 18.92
N ASP A 45 -12.30 6.22 18.50
CA ASP A 45 -11.78 7.34 19.30
C ASP A 45 -12.37 7.42 20.74
N PRO A 46 -13.66 7.17 20.98
CA PRO A 46 -14.23 7.17 22.33
C PRO A 46 -13.68 6.06 23.25
N LEU A 47 -13.15 4.98 22.66
CA LEU A 47 -12.56 3.84 23.37
C LEU A 47 -11.05 3.98 23.58
N ASP A 48 -10.40 4.98 22.96
CA ASP A 48 -8.96 5.21 23.09
C ASP A 48 -8.62 5.87 24.44
N LEU A 49 -8.33 5.03 25.44
CA LEU A 49 -7.93 5.49 26.79
C LEU A 49 -6.63 6.28 26.73
N VAL A 50 -5.68 5.95 25.82
CA VAL A 50 -4.43 6.69 25.69
C VAL A 50 -4.75 8.11 25.25
N ARG A 51 -5.61 8.29 24.26
CA ARG A 51 -6.10 9.62 23.84
C ARG A 51 -6.81 10.35 24.96
N ARG A 52 -7.66 9.65 25.72
CA ARG A 52 -8.42 10.25 26.83
C ARG A 52 -7.52 10.81 27.93
N PHE A 53 -6.38 10.17 28.22
CA PHE A 53 -5.45 10.60 29.26
C PHE A 53 -4.29 11.45 28.76
N THR A 54 -3.83 11.26 27.50
CA THR A 54 -2.63 11.92 26.95
C THR A 54 -2.93 12.91 25.84
N GLY A 55 -4.15 12.92 25.29
CA GLY A 55 -4.51 13.68 24.10
C GLY A 55 -3.91 13.15 22.78
N ILE A 56 -3.10 12.09 22.84
CA ILE A 56 -2.38 11.52 21.70
C ILE A 56 -3.05 10.20 21.29
N ARG A 57 -3.43 10.06 20.03
CA ARG A 57 -3.93 8.80 19.48
C ARG A 57 -2.81 7.76 19.42
N ILE A 58 -3.11 6.49 19.68
CA ILE A 58 -2.15 5.38 19.54
C ILE A 58 -1.50 5.39 18.15
N GLN A 59 -2.27 5.72 17.12
CA GLN A 59 -1.80 5.84 15.74
C GLN A 59 -0.78 6.98 15.55
N ASP A 60 -0.97 8.12 16.20
CA ASP A 60 -0.04 9.25 16.09
C ASP A 60 1.31 8.88 16.71
N THR A 61 1.28 8.07 17.76
CA THR A 61 2.50 7.48 18.36
C THR A 61 3.21 6.57 17.36
N TYR A 62 2.49 5.70 16.64
CA TYR A 62 3.06 4.84 15.61
C TYR A 62 3.64 5.67 14.45
N ASN A 63 2.90 6.64 13.94
CA ASN A 63 3.36 7.55 12.89
C ASN A 63 4.57 8.37 13.34
N LEU A 64 4.63 8.80 14.61
CA LEU A 64 5.78 9.51 15.18
C LEU A 64 7.03 8.63 15.24
N ILE A 65 6.87 7.36 15.63
CA ILE A 65 7.96 6.37 15.66
C ILE A 65 8.51 6.15 14.25
N LEU A 66 7.62 6.00 13.25
CA LEU A 66 8.02 5.88 11.84
C LEU A 66 8.76 7.14 11.35
N ARG A 67 8.26 8.34 11.66
CA ARG A 67 8.90 9.62 11.30
C ARG A 67 10.30 9.78 11.91
N ARG A 68 10.50 9.30 13.15
CA ARG A 68 11.79 9.34 13.84
C ARG A 68 12.74 8.21 13.46
N GLY A 69 12.29 7.26 12.66
CA GLY A 69 13.11 6.09 12.27
C GLY A 69 13.39 5.11 13.42
N TRP A 70 12.56 5.12 14.48
CA TRP A 70 12.71 4.23 15.64
C TRP A 70 12.11 2.84 15.38
N THR A 71 12.38 2.30 14.19
CA THR A 71 11.80 1.03 13.71
C THR A 71 12.34 -0.21 14.44
N ARG A 72 13.39 -0.07 15.24
CA ARG A 72 14.02 -1.19 15.96
C ARG A 72 13.09 -1.89 16.96
N PHE A 73 12.11 -1.16 17.53
CA PHE A 73 11.14 -1.67 18.50
C PHE A 73 9.76 -1.95 17.91
N THR A 74 9.60 -1.80 16.61
CA THR A 74 8.32 -1.98 15.92
C THR A 74 7.71 -3.38 16.15
N PRO A 75 8.46 -4.51 16.14
CA PRO A 75 7.87 -5.82 16.40
C PRO A 75 7.23 -5.95 17.80
N GLN A 76 7.86 -5.35 18.83
CA GLN A 76 7.34 -5.36 20.19
C GLN A 76 6.10 -4.47 20.31
N LEU A 77 6.13 -3.32 19.65
CA LEU A 77 5.00 -2.39 19.62
C LEU A 77 3.79 -3.01 18.89
N LEU A 78 4.00 -3.73 17.79
CA LEU A 78 2.92 -4.43 17.08
C LEU A 78 2.30 -5.52 17.95
N LYS A 79 3.09 -6.29 18.70
CA LYS A 79 2.58 -7.28 19.66
C LYS A 79 1.77 -6.63 20.78
N LEU A 80 2.24 -5.49 21.30
CA LEU A 80 1.51 -4.73 22.32
C LEU A 80 0.19 -4.21 21.77
N LEU A 81 0.17 -3.68 20.55
CA LEU A 81 -1.04 -3.22 19.86
C LEU A 81 -2.03 -4.38 19.67
N GLN A 82 -1.57 -5.54 19.17
CA GLN A 82 -2.41 -6.73 19.02
C GLN A 82 -2.98 -7.20 20.37
N GLY A 83 -2.15 -7.21 21.43
CA GLY A 83 -2.62 -7.54 22.79
C GLY A 83 -3.67 -6.54 23.29
N THR A 84 -3.51 -5.25 23.01
CA THR A 84 -4.49 -4.22 23.39
C THR A 84 -5.80 -4.44 22.65
N ILE A 85 -5.78 -4.66 21.32
CA ILE A 85 -6.97 -4.96 20.53
C ILE A 85 -7.68 -6.19 21.06
N TYR A 86 -6.93 -7.26 21.42
CA TYR A 86 -7.50 -8.46 21.98
C TYR A 86 -8.26 -8.22 23.30
N VAL A 87 -7.68 -7.43 24.23
CA VAL A 87 -8.33 -7.07 25.50
C VAL A 87 -9.57 -6.20 25.28
N TYR A 88 -9.53 -5.30 24.27
CA TYR A 88 -10.62 -4.39 23.93
C TYR A 88 -11.62 -4.99 22.92
N HIS A 89 -11.52 -6.26 22.59
CA HIS A 89 -12.41 -6.94 21.62
C HIS A 89 -13.89 -6.66 21.87
N ALA A 90 -14.40 -6.93 23.10
CA ALA A 90 -15.82 -6.77 23.39
C ALA A 90 -16.33 -5.32 23.29
N PRO A 91 -15.63 -4.29 23.83
CA PRO A 91 -15.97 -2.90 23.59
C PRO A 91 -15.98 -2.50 22.10
N ILE A 92 -14.97 -2.93 21.33
CA ILE A 92 -14.87 -2.63 19.90
C ILE A 92 -16.05 -3.26 19.13
N VAL A 93 -16.32 -4.55 19.35
CA VAL A 93 -17.47 -5.24 18.75
C VAL A 93 -18.80 -4.55 19.10
N LYS A 94 -18.95 -4.07 20.34
CA LYS A 94 -20.16 -3.32 20.77
C LYS A 94 -20.30 -2.00 20.00
N ALA A 95 -19.21 -1.23 19.85
CA ALA A 95 -19.23 0.04 19.09
C ALA A 95 -19.54 -0.19 17.61
N LEU A 96 -18.90 -1.21 16.99
CA LEU A 96 -19.18 -1.58 15.60
C LEU A 96 -20.63 -2.01 15.39
N ARG A 97 -21.20 -2.80 16.31
CA ARG A 97 -22.62 -3.20 16.22
C ARG A 97 -23.59 -2.01 16.31
N ALA A 98 -23.29 -1.03 17.16
CA ALA A 98 -24.07 0.20 17.22
C ALA A 98 -23.99 0.95 15.88
N TYR A 99 -22.81 1.05 15.31
CA TYR A 99 -22.62 1.66 13.99
C TYR A 99 -23.42 0.95 12.89
N TRP A 100 -23.35 -0.41 12.82
CA TRP A 100 -24.11 -1.17 11.81
C TRP A 100 -25.63 -1.06 11.97
N ALA A 101 -26.13 -0.84 13.18
CA ALA A 101 -27.57 -0.62 13.42
C ALA A 101 -28.04 0.70 12.81
N GLU A 102 -27.23 1.74 12.87
CA GLU A 102 -27.52 3.06 12.30
C GLU A 102 -27.18 3.16 10.80
N HIS A 103 -26.19 2.37 10.34
CA HIS A 103 -25.67 2.39 8.98
C HIS A 103 -25.75 0.98 8.34
N PRO A 104 -26.95 0.53 7.97
CA PRO A 104 -27.13 -0.79 7.37
C PRO A 104 -26.35 -0.89 6.05
N THR A 105 -25.57 -1.96 5.92
CA THR A 105 -24.71 -2.25 4.76
C THR A 105 -24.95 -3.67 4.25
N ASP A 106 -24.72 -3.90 2.95
CA ASP A 106 -24.94 -5.18 2.29
C ASP A 106 -23.65 -5.98 2.12
N LEU A 107 -22.49 -5.30 2.17
CA LEU A 107 -21.16 -5.89 2.15
C LEU A 107 -20.18 -4.97 2.90
N VAL A 108 -19.28 -5.54 3.68
CA VAL A 108 -18.18 -4.80 4.30
C VAL A 108 -16.84 -5.26 3.69
N LEU A 109 -16.06 -4.30 3.20
CA LEU A 109 -14.71 -4.50 2.71
C LEU A 109 -13.71 -3.83 3.66
N SER A 110 -12.84 -4.61 4.29
CA SER A 110 -11.72 -4.08 5.05
C SER A 110 -10.47 -3.94 4.16
N VAL A 111 -9.85 -2.77 4.16
CA VAL A 111 -8.56 -2.53 3.51
C VAL A 111 -7.47 -2.20 4.53
N ILE A 112 -7.61 -2.70 5.77
CA ILE A 112 -6.70 -2.45 6.89
C ILE A 112 -6.22 -3.74 7.53
N PRO A 113 -4.99 -3.78 8.06
CA PRO A 113 -4.56 -4.81 8.99
C PRO A 113 -5.20 -4.56 10.36
N HIS A 114 -5.27 -5.57 11.19
CA HIS A 114 -5.93 -5.53 12.50
C HIS A 114 -7.45 -5.27 12.42
N PHE A 115 -8.15 -5.41 13.52
CA PHE A 115 -9.61 -5.25 13.65
C PHE A 115 -10.47 -6.15 12.74
N ASN A 116 -9.87 -6.98 11.85
CA ASN A 116 -10.63 -7.83 10.94
C ASN A 116 -11.46 -8.88 11.68
N ARG A 117 -10.96 -9.37 12.82
CA ARG A 117 -11.70 -10.24 13.72
C ARG A 117 -12.90 -9.53 14.35
N GLU A 118 -12.68 -8.33 14.89
CA GLU A 118 -13.72 -7.51 15.53
C GLU A 118 -14.82 -7.10 14.53
N LEU A 119 -14.40 -6.74 13.30
CA LEU A 119 -15.31 -6.44 12.20
C LEU A 119 -16.18 -7.65 11.86
N ALA A 120 -15.58 -8.81 11.62
CA ALA A 120 -16.30 -10.05 11.31
C ALA A 120 -17.26 -10.46 12.43
N ASP A 121 -16.82 -10.41 13.70
CA ASP A 121 -17.63 -10.76 14.86
C ASP A 121 -18.78 -9.79 15.09
N SER A 122 -18.60 -8.50 14.80
CA SER A 122 -19.66 -7.49 14.92
C SER A 122 -20.79 -7.72 13.92
N LEU A 123 -20.46 -8.15 12.70
CA LEU A 123 -21.43 -8.43 11.64
C LEU A 123 -22.21 -9.72 11.90
N ARG A 124 -21.54 -10.78 12.36
CA ARG A 124 -22.19 -12.07 12.71
C ARG A 124 -23.22 -11.93 13.83
N LYS A 125 -22.97 -11.05 14.79
CA LYS A 125 -23.82 -10.84 15.96
C LYS A 125 -24.94 -9.82 15.73
N ASN A 126 -25.10 -9.28 14.52
CA ASN A 126 -26.06 -8.20 14.23
C ASN A 126 -27.41 -8.70 13.70
N GLY A 127 -27.69 -10.00 13.73
CA GLY A 127 -28.95 -10.61 13.29
C GLY A 127 -29.16 -10.63 11.77
N ARG A 128 -28.41 -9.87 10.99
CA ARG A 128 -28.39 -9.89 9.53
C ARG A 128 -27.04 -10.46 9.07
N ARG A 129 -27.06 -11.38 8.15
CA ARG A 129 -25.84 -11.93 7.57
C ARG A 129 -25.29 -10.98 6.52
N THR A 130 -24.37 -10.10 6.96
CA THR A 130 -23.63 -9.22 6.04
C THR A 130 -22.27 -9.83 5.74
N PRO A 131 -21.94 -10.16 4.46
CA PRO A 131 -20.65 -10.71 4.08
C PRO A 131 -19.51 -9.74 4.40
N PHE A 132 -18.36 -10.31 4.76
CA PHE A 132 -17.17 -9.57 5.13
C PHE A 132 -15.97 -10.03 4.29
N ALA A 133 -15.34 -9.09 3.58
CA ALA A 133 -14.14 -9.33 2.79
C ALA A 133 -12.95 -8.50 3.32
N THR A 134 -11.78 -9.11 3.33
CA THR A 134 -10.50 -8.43 3.61
C THR A 134 -9.67 -8.33 2.34
N LEU A 135 -9.41 -7.12 1.87
CA LEU A 135 -8.46 -6.84 0.80
C LEU A 135 -7.10 -6.51 1.40
N ILE A 136 -6.13 -7.37 1.16
CA ILE A 136 -4.77 -7.20 1.67
C ILE A 136 -4.07 -6.12 0.83
N THR A 137 -3.68 -5.01 1.46
CA THR A 137 -2.91 -3.92 0.82
C THR A 137 -1.41 -4.00 1.12
N ASP A 138 -0.93 -5.18 1.47
CA ASP A 138 0.47 -5.60 1.54
C ASP A 138 0.71 -6.79 0.59
N LEU A 139 1.95 -7.07 0.20
CA LEU A 139 2.27 -8.18 -0.71
C LEU A 139 2.23 -9.56 -0.03
N ALA A 140 2.16 -9.59 1.31
CA ALA A 140 1.97 -10.81 2.10
C ALA A 140 1.47 -10.48 3.50
N ASP A 141 0.93 -11.48 4.20
CA ASP A 141 0.53 -11.40 5.61
C ASP A 141 1.75 -11.54 6.52
N TYR A 142 2.38 -10.42 6.88
CA TYR A 142 3.49 -10.35 7.81
C TYR A 142 3.36 -9.20 8.82
N PRO A 143 3.62 -9.44 10.11
CA PRO A 143 3.79 -10.78 10.72
C PRO A 143 2.53 -11.63 10.56
N PRO A 144 2.60 -12.96 10.70
CA PRO A 144 1.44 -13.83 10.54
C PRO A 144 0.22 -13.35 11.35
N ARG A 145 -0.95 -13.39 10.76
CA ARG A 145 -2.22 -12.84 11.30
C ARG A 145 -2.21 -11.32 11.48
N PHE A 146 -1.47 -10.65 10.67
CA PHE A 146 -1.51 -9.19 10.60
C PHE A 146 -2.74 -8.74 9.80
N TRP A 147 -3.03 -9.45 8.70
CA TRP A 147 -4.14 -9.22 7.77
C TRP A 147 -5.21 -10.30 7.85
N ILE A 148 -4.78 -11.57 7.85
CA ILE A 148 -5.64 -12.73 7.62
C ILE A 148 -6.08 -13.30 8.96
N GLU A 149 -7.36 -13.13 9.27
CA GLU A 149 -8.01 -13.71 10.42
C GLU A 149 -8.95 -14.83 9.97
N ARG A 150 -9.07 -15.91 10.76
CA ARG A 150 -9.97 -17.03 10.46
C ARG A 150 -11.42 -16.62 10.34
N GLU A 151 -11.77 -15.54 11.01
CA GLU A 151 -13.11 -14.97 11.08
C GLU A 151 -13.50 -14.21 9.81
N SER A 152 -12.54 -13.78 8.97
CA SER A 152 -12.83 -13.16 7.68
C SER A 152 -13.52 -14.17 6.76
N GLU A 153 -14.61 -13.79 6.12
CA GLU A 153 -15.34 -14.69 5.22
C GLU A 153 -14.63 -14.81 3.88
N TYR A 154 -14.21 -13.68 3.31
CA TYR A 154 -13.51 -13.62 2.03
C TYR A 154 -12.17 -12.92 2.16
N ILE A 155 -11.17 -13.43 1.45
CA ILE A 155 -9.83 -12.83 1.37
C ILE A 155 -9.53 -12.47 -0.08
N ILE A 156 -9.08 -11.23 -0.31
CA ILE A 156 -8.63 -10.74 -1.62
C ILE A 156 -7.14 -10.42 -1.49
N ALA A 157 -6.31 -11.14 -2.23
CA ALA A 157 -4.86 -11.11 -2.15
C ALA A 157 -4.22 -10.63 -3.45
N GLY A 158 -3.30 -9.67 -3.38
CA GLY A 158 -2.58 -9.14 -4.55
C GLY A 158 -1.36 -9.97 -4.97
N THR A 159 -1.10 -11.11 -4.32
CA THR A 159 0.01 -12.00 -4.64
C THR A 159 -0.35 -13.44 -4.32
N GLU A 160 0.27 -14.37 -5.06
CA GLU A 160 0.16 -15.80 -4.77
C GLU A 160 0.63 -16.15 -3.35
N ARG A 161 1.63 -15.44 -2.81
CA ARG A 161 2.11 -15.65 -1.44
C ARG A 161 1.01 -15.40 -0.41
N ALA A 162 0.34 -14.25 -0.50
CA ALA A 162 -0.76 -13.91 0.40
C ALA A 162 -1.94 -14.88 0.26
N LYS A 163 -2.27 -15.29 -0.98
CA LYS A 163 -3.27 -16.33 -1.25
C LYS A 163 -2.92 -17.65 -0.57
N ARG A 164 -1.68 -18.13 -0.73
CA ARG A 164 -1.23 -19.38 -0.07
C ARG A 164 -1.28 -19.27 1.45
N GLN A 165 -0.98 -18.10 2.03
CA GLN A 165 -1.11 -17.87 3.46
C GLN A 165 -2.56 -17.98 3.93
N ALA A 166 -3.53 -17.45 3.17
CA ALA A 166 -4.95 -17.58 3.49
C ALA A 166 -5.42 -19.06 3.44
N LEU A 167 -5.05 -19.79 2.40
CA LEU A 167 -5.36 -21.22 2.28
C LEU A 167 -4.73 -22.03 3.42
N ALA A 168 -3.50 -21.73 3.81
CA ALA A 168 -2.80 -22.42 4.90
C ALA A 168 -3.42 -22.19 6.29
N ILE A 169 -4.13 -21.06 6.49
CA ILE A 169 -4.89 -20.80 7.74
C ILE A 169 -6.23 -21.57 7.74
N GLY A 170 -6.67 -22.07 6.59
CA GLY A 170 -7.87 -22.89 6.44
C GLY A 170 -9.05 -22.18 5.78
N HIS A 171 -8.82 -21.05 5.09
CA HIS A 171 -9.88 -20.44 4.27
C HIS A 171 -10.22 -21.37 3.09
N PRO A 172 -11.52 -21.57 2.77
CA PRO A 172 -11.95 -22.29 1.59
C PRO A 172 -11.41 -21.66 0.31
N ALA A 173 -11.03 -22.48 -0.67
CA ALA A 173 -10.43 -21.98 -1.90
C ALA A 173 -11.35 -21.07 -2.72
N ASP A 174 -12.66 -21.28 -2.65
CA ASP A 174 -13.70 -20.46 -3.28
C ASP A 174 -13.96 -19.12 -2.55
N HIS A 175 -13.35 -18.93 -1.37
CA HIS A 175 -13.38 -17.70 -0.59
C HIS A 175 -12.08 -16.88 -0.65
N VAL A 176 -11.06 -17.38 -1.35
CA VAL A 176 -9.77 -16.73 -1.50
C VAL A 176 -9.57 -16.33 -2.94
N PHE A 177 -9.65 -15.04 -3.20
CA PHE A 177 -9.46 -14.46 -4.52
C PHE A 177 -8.05 -13.91 -4.66
N GLU A 178 -7.46 -14.10 -5.84
CA GLU A 178 -6.19 -13.49 -6.21
C GLU A 178 -6.45 -12.43 -7.26
N THR A 179 -5.90 -11.23 -7.03
CA THR A 179 -5.85 -10.17 -8.03
C THR A 179 -4.47 -10.13 -8.67
N SER A 180 -4.37 -9.53 -9.86
CA SER A 180 -3.11 -9.43 -10.61
C SER A 180 -2.05 -8.52 -9.95
N GLY A 181 -2.35 -7.93 -8.79
CA GLY A 181 -1.46 -7.07 -8.02
C GLY A 181 -2.18 -6.29 -6.94
N MET A 182 -1.59 -5.17 -6.56
CA MET A 182 -2.14 -4.25 -5.57
C MET A 182 -3.12 -3.27 -6.20
N VAL A 183 -4.16 -2.88 -5.45
CA VAL A 183 -5.06 -1.79 -5.87
C VAL A 183 -4.30 -0.46 -5.88
N LEU A 184 -4.28 0.19 -7.04
CA LEU A 184 -3.65 1.48 -7.27
C LEU A 184 -4.70 2.53 -7.67
N LYS A 185 -4.34 3.81 -7.54
CA LYS A 185 -5.20 4.91 -8.02
C LYS A 185 -5.41 4.81 -9.53
N PRO A 186 -6.60 5.19 -10.05
CA PRO A 186 -6.91 5.15 -11.48
C PRO A 186 -5.86 5.82 -12.37
N LYS A 187 -5.28 6.92 -11.92
CA LYS A 187 -4.23 7.67 -12.63
C LYS A 187 -2.99 6.85 -13.01
N PHE A 188 -2.67 5.76 -12.29
CA PHE A 188 -1.57 4.88 -12.65
C PHE A 188 -1.86 3.97 -13.85
N TYR A 189 -3.14 3.82 -14.21
CA TYR A 189 -3.58 3.02 -15.36
C TYR A 189 -3.76 3.88 -16.64
N ASP A 190 -3.86 5.20 -16.48
CA ASP A 190 -4.05 6.14 -17.58
C ASP A 190 -2.80 7.02 -17.76
N GLN A 191 -1.75 6.43 -18.33
CA GLN A 191 -0.49 7.12 -18.64
C GLN A 191 -0.25 7.27 -20.15
N THR A 192 -1.32 7.21 -20.93
CA THR A 192 -1.26 7.39 -22.39
C THR A 192 -0.96 8.85 -22.72
N GLY A 193 0.12 9.08 -23.48
CA GLY A 193 0.40 10.39 -24.09
C GLY A 193 1.40 11.30 -23.34
N VAL A 194 2.10 10.81 -22.31
CA VAL A 194 3.18 11.60 -21.71
C VAL A 194 4.39 11.65 -22.64
N ASP A 195 4.62 12.81 -23.26
CA ASP A 195 5.87 13.08 -23.97
C ASP A 195 6.99 13.35 -22.95
N ARG A 196 7.72 12.27 -22.61
CA ARG A 196 8.82 12.30 -21.64
C ARG A 196 9.91 13.30 -21.99
N THR A 197 10.23 13.43 -23.26
CA THR A 197 11.28 14.31 -23.77
C THR A 197 10.93 15.77 -23.53
N SER A 198 9.74 16.19 -23.97
CA SER A 198 9.25 17.56 -23.78
C SER A 198 9.05 17.90 -22.30
N GLU A 199 8.47 16.97 -21.51
CA GLU A 199 8.24 17.20 -20.08
C GLU A 199 9.56 17.29 -19.29
N ARG A 200 10.57 16.44 -19.56
CA ARG A 200 11.89 16.55 -18.94
C ARG A 200 12.51 17.92 -19.24
N LYS A 201 12.50 18.38 -20.50
CA LYS A 201 12.99 19.72 -20.89
C LYS A 201 12.26 20.83 -20.13
N ARG A 202 10.91 20.78 -20.10
CA ARG A 202 10.08 21.76 -19.39
C ARG A 202 10.41 21.88 -17.91
N LEU A 203 10.83 20.76 -17.30
CA LEU A 203 11.16 20.68 -15.87
C LEU A 203 12.67 20.86 -15.56
N GLY A 204 13.47 21.23 -16.57
CA GLY A 204 14.89 21.48 -16.42
C GLY A 204 15.75 20.21 -16.30
N LEU A 205 15.24 19.09 -16.79
CA LEU A 205 15.96 17.82 -16.89
C LEU A 205 16.51 17.61 -18.32
N GLU A 206 17.60 16.85 -18.43
CA GLU A 206 18.14 16.43 -19.72
C GLU A 206 17.24 15.35 -20.34
N PRO A 207 16.76 15.51 -21.58
CA PRO A 207 15.80 14.59 -22.21
C PRO A 207 16.30 13.14 -22.28
N ASP A 208 17.56 12.96 -22.67
CA ASP A 208 18.17 11.67 -23.00
C ASP A 208 18.96 11.07 -21.82
N CYS A 209 19.06 11.79 -20.69
CA CYS A 209 19.75 11.29 -19.51
C CYS A 209 18.86 10.30 -18.74
N LEU A 210 19.43 9.16 -18.34
CA LEU A 210 18.73 8.21 -17.48
C LEU A 210 18.27 8.89 -16.17
N THR A 211 17.01 8.73 -15.86
CA THR A 211 16.34 9.46 -14.78
C THR A 211 15.86 8.52 -13.69
N GLY A 212 16.42 8.64 -12.50
CA GLY A 212 15.90 7.95 -11.32
C GLY A 212 14.85 8.77 -10.57
N ILE A 213 13.74 8.15 -10.15
CA ILE A 213 12.82 8.77 -9.20
C ILE A 213 13.09 8.25 -7.78
N VAL A 214 13.21 9.17 -6.81
CA VAL A 214 13.49 8.84 -5.40
C VAL A 214 12.30 9.23 -4.54
N LEU A 215 11.64 8.24 -3.93
CA LEU A 215 10.43 8.43 -3.13
C LEU A 215 10.46 7.57 -1.86
N PHE A 216 10.28 8.20 -0.69
CA PHE A 216 10.25 7.55 0.62
C PHE A 216 8.93 7.80 1.37
N GLY A 217 7.80 7.70 0.63
CA GLY A 217 6.45 7.96 1.15
C GLY A 217 6.19 9.44 1.43
N GLY A 218 5.04 9.73 2.06
CA GLY A 218 4.50 11.09 2.20
C GLY A 218 5.34 12.06 3.06
N HIS A 219 6.35 11.57 3.78
CA HIS A 219 7.22 12.40 4.64
C HIS A 219 8.69 12.42 4.22
N GLY A 220 9.01 11.77 3.10
CA GLY A 220 10.39 11.64 2.63
C GLY A 220 11.31 10.98 3.67
N SER A 221 12.61 10.99 3.41
CA SER A 221 13.62 10.46 4.33
C SER A 221 14.93 11.23 4.20
N ARG A 222 15.64 11.39 5.32
CA ARG A 222 17.00 11.98 5.32
C ARG A 222 17.97 11.22 4.43
N VAL A 223 17.74 9.95 4.23
CA VAL A 223 18.53 9.07 3.37
C VAL A 223 18.58 9.56 1.91
N MET A 224 17.57 10.29 1.46
CA MET A 224 17.55 10.88 0.11
C MET A 224 18.74 11.81 -0.13
N THR A 225 19.16 12.59 0.89
CA THR A 225 20.35 13.45 0.77
C THR A 225 21.64 12.63 0.55
N ASP A 226 21.75 11.49 1.22
CA ASP A 226 22.91 10.61 1.10
C ASP A 226 22.91 9.87 -0.24
N ILE A 227 21.74 9.47 -0.74
CA ILE A 227 21.56 8.91 -2.09
C ILE A 227 22.07 9.91 -3.15
N VAL A 228 21.58 11.15 -3.11
CA VAL A 228 22.00 12.18 -4.07
C VAL A 228 23.53 12.40 -4.05
N ARG A 229 24.10 12.58 -2.85
CA ARG A 229 25.56 12.80 -2.72
C ARG A 229 26.38 11.63 -3.25
N ARG A 230 26.00 10.40 -2.93
CA ARG A 230 26.73 9.21 -3.37
C ARG A 230 26.65 9.01 -4.87
N LEU A 231 25.50 9.22 -5.49
CA LEU A 231 25.35 9.15 -6.93
C LEU A 231 26.15 10.25 -7.62
N ASP A 232 26.10 11.49 -7.13
CA ASP A 232 26.86 12.60 -7.69
C ASP A 232 28.38 12.37 -7.61
N GLN A 233 28.87 11.86 -6.46
CA GLN A 233 30.30 11.59 -6.24
C GLN A 233 30.83 10.37 -7.01
N SER A 234 29.96 9.43 -7.37
CA SER A 234 30.37 8.17 -8.02
C SER A 234 30.67 8.29 -9.51
N GLY A 235 30.29 9.38 -10.15
CA GLY A 235 30.43 9.54 -11.59
C GLY A 235 29.37 8.83 -12.44
N VAL A 236 28.37 8.19 -11.82
CA VAL A 236 27.26 7.58 -12.54
C VAL A 236 26.45 8.67 -13.24
N GLU A 237 26.25 8.54 -14.54
CA GLU A 237 25.58 9.52 -15.38
C GLU A 237 24.06 9.36 -15.32
N VAL A 238 23.46 9.77 -14.20
CA VAL A 238 22.01 9.77 -13.97
C VAL A 238 21.54 11.09 -13.38
N GLN A 239 20.34 11.50 -13.73
CA GLN A 239 19.65 12.63 -13.10
C GLN A 239 18.51 12.14 -12.21
N LEU A 240 17.99 12.99 -11.32
CA LEU A 240 17.09 12.55 -10.28
C LEU A 240 15.81 13.42 -10.20
N ILE A 241 14.68 12.75 -10.03
CA ILE A 241 13.41 13.34 -9.55
C ILE A 241 13.27 12.94 -8.08
N LEU A 242 13.18 13.93 -7.19
CA LEU A 242 13.18 13.74 -5.74
C LEU A 242 11.86 14.23 -5.15
N ILE A 243 11.03 13.32 -4.62
CA ILE A 243 9.74 13.67 -4.01
C ILE A 243 9.89 13.63 -2.48
N CYS A 244 9.88 14.82 -1.86
CA CYS A 244 10.12 15.01 -0.43
C CYS A 244 8.84 14.88 0.42
N GLY A 245 7.66 14.85 -0.23
CA GLY A 245 6.38 14.87 0.46
C GLY A 245 6.22 16.12 1.33
N HIS A 246 5.66 15.97 2.52
CA HIS A 246 5.42 17.08 3.45
C HIS A 246 6.68 17.59 4.18
N ASN A 247 7.88 17.12 3.81
CA ASN A 247 9.14 17.48 4.47
C ASN A 247 9.82 18.69 3.82
N GLN A 248 9.32 19.89 4.11
CA GLN A 248 9.85 21.14 3.59
C GLN A 248 11.35 21.38 3.90
N LYS A 249 11.82 20.92 5.09
CA LYS A 249 13.24 21.02 5.45
C LYS A 249 14.12 20.16 4.55
N LEU A 250 13.67 18.97 4.22
CA LEU A 250 14.37 18.07 3.30
C LEU A 250 14.37 18.64 1.87
N GLU A 251 13.22 19.17 1.44
CA GLU A 251 13.07 19.82 0.13
C GLU A 251 14.05 20.99 -0.04
N ALA A 252 14.07 21.93 0.90
CA ALA A 252 15.00 23.06 0.89
C ALA A 252 16.47 22.61 0.86
N LYS A 253 16.82 21.59 1.67
CA LYS A 253 18.18 21.02 1.71
C LYS A 253 18.58 20.37 0.38
N LEU A 254 17.69 19.62 -0.27
CA LEU A 254 17.95 18.97 -1.53
C LEU A 254 18.01 19.96 -2.70
N LYS A 255 17.21 21.01 -2.67
CA LYS A 255 17.29 22.12 -3.65
C LYS A 255 18.63 22.83 -3.59
N ALA A 256 19.12 23.12 -2.37
CA ALA A 256 20.39 23.79 -2.15
C ALA A 256 21.64 22.91 -2.39
N LEU A 257 21.48 21.58 -2.46
CA LEU A 257 22.60 20.66 -2.65
C LEU A 257 23.10 20.75 -4.11
N PRO A 258 24.38 21.12 -4.38
CA PRO A 258 24.90 21.14 -5.73
C PRO A 258 25.04 19.72 -6.28
N THR A 259 24.79 19.53 -7.57
CA THR A 259 24.95 18.25 -8.30
C THR A 259 25.44 18.51 -9.71
N ARG A 260 26.24 17.57 -10.24
CA ARG A 260 26.76 17.63 -11.61
C ARG A 260 25.67 17.50 -12.67
N LYS A 261 24.71 16.59 -12.44
CA LYS A 261 23.55 16.40 -13.29
C LYS A 261 22.35 17.18 -12.74
N PRO A 262 21.41 17.57 -13.58
CA PRO A 262 20.17 18.20 -13.15
C PRO A 262 19.40 17.34 -12.15
N LYS A 263 18.63 17.98 -11.31
CA LYS A 263 17.66 17.31 -10.44
C LYS A 263 16.39 18.13 -10.30
N LEU A 264 15.26 17.44 -10.29
CA LEU A 264 13.96 18.02 -9.97
C LEU A 264 13.64 17.69 -8.50
N VAL A 265 13.45 18.71 -7.66
CA VAL A 265 13.09 18.52 -6.24
C VAL A 265 11.70 19.04 -5.99
N LEU A 266 10.81 18.16 -5.59
CA LEU A 266 9.40 18.44 -5.32
C LEU A 266 9.07 18.20 -3.85
N GLY A 267 8.19 19.01 -3.30
CA GLY A 267 7.53 18.77 -2.02
C GLY A 267 6.41 17.72 -2.15
N PHE A 268 5.29 17.96 -1.48
CA PHE A 268 4.10 17.14 -1.65
C PHE A 268 3.50 17.35 -3.04
N THR A 269 3.23 16.27 -3.75
CA THR A 269 2.56 16.29 -5.06
C THR A 269 1.44 15.26 -5.11
N GLN A 270 0.36 15.60 -5.80
CA GLN A 270 -0.75 14.68 -6.10
C GLN A 270 -0.55 13.94 -7.43
N ASN A 271 0.51 14.26 -8.18
CA ASN A 271 0.80 13.73 -9.51
C ASN A 271 2.09 12.88 -9.48
N VAL A 272 2.15 11.94 -8.54
CA VAL A 272 3.31 11.02 -8.41
C VAL A 272 3.43 10.15 -9.67
N GLU A 273 2.30 9.72 -10.22
CA GLU A 273 2.22 8.96 -11.46
C GLU A 273 2.90 9.67 -12.63
N HIS A 274 2.67 10.97 -12.77
CA HIS A 274 3.31 11.77 -13.82
C HIS A 274 4.83 11.86 -13.61
N CYS A 275 5.28 12.04 -12.36
CA CYS A 275 6.71 12.04 -12.04
C CYS A 275 7.35 10.68 -12.33
N MET A 276 6.67 9.59 -12.01
CA MET A 276 7.14 8.23 -12.30
C MET A 276 7.20 7.95 -13.81
N ALA A 277 6.21 8.43 -14.58
CA ALA A 277 6.20 8.28 -16.03
C ALA A 277 7.42 8.93 -16.72
N MET A 278 8.02 9.94 -16.10
CA MET A 278 9.25 10.58 -16.59
C MET A 278 10.54 9.85 -16.18
N ALA A 279 10.46 8.89 -15.26
CA ALA A 279 11.61 8.17 -14.74
C ALA A 279 11.93 6.93 -15.59
N ASP A 280 13.16 6.41 -15.42
CA ASP A 280 13.62 5.16 -16.02
C ASP A 280 13.76 4.05 -14.96
N PHE A 281 13.90 4.42 -13.67
CA PHE A 281 13.96 3.51 -12.54
C PHE A 281 13.53 4.21 -11.24
N PHE A 282 13.12 3.43 -10.27
CA PHE A 282 12.65 3.88 -8.96
C PHE A 282 13.67 3.54 -7.86
N ILE A 283 13.85 4.45 -6.90
CA ILE A 283 14.62 4.24 -5.67
C ILE A 283 13.74 4.57 -4.47
N GLY A 284 13.57 3.64 -3.54
CA GLY A 284 12.76 3.90 -2.35
C GLY A 284 12.84 2.84 -1.26
N LYS A 285 12.07 3.03 -0.20
CA LYS A 285 11.85 1.97 0.78
C LYS A 285 10.98 0.86 0.15
N PRO A 286 11.04 -0.38 0.67
CA PRO A 286 10.25 -1.49 0.13
C PRO A 286 8.76 -1.42 0.53
N GLY A 287 8.14 -0.25 0.38
CA GLY A 287 6.70 -0.06 0.61
C GLY A 287 5.87 -0.69 -0.51
N PRO A 288 4.80 -1.45 -0.20
CA PRO A 288 4.03 -2.20 -1.20
C PRO A 288 3.40 -1.27 -2.24
N GLY A 289 2.83 -0.15 -1.82
CA GLY A 289 2.22 0.83 -2.73
C GLY A 289 3.22 1.40 -3.73
N SER A 290 4.36 1.95 -3.24
CA SER A 290 5.34 2.59 -4.13
C SER A 290 6.02 1.62 -5.10
N ILE A 291 6.27 0.37 -4.66
CA ILE A 291 6.76 -0.68 -5.56
C ILE A 291 5.72 -0.98 -6.64
N SER A 292 4.47 -1.20 -6.25
CA SER A 292 3.40 -1.52 -7.20
C SER A 292 3.10 -0.37 -8.17
N GLU A 293 3.17 0.88 -7.70
CA GLU A 293 3.08 2.09 -8.53
C GLU A 293 4.21 2.16 -9.56
N ALA A 294 5.45 1.91 -9.14
CA ALA A 294 6.62 1.87 -10.03
C ALA A 294 6.50 0.75 -11.07
N LEU A 295 6.11 -0.46 -10.64
CA LEU A 295 5.94 -1.60 -11.54
C LEU A 295 4.79 -1.43 -12.53
N GLN A 296 3.70 -0.74 -12.14
CA GLN A 296 2.61 -0.39 -13.04
C GLN A 296 3.10 0.49 -14.21
N LEU A 297 4.12 1.28 -13.98
CA LEU A 297 4.78 2.10 -15.00
C LEU A 297 6.05 1.44 -15.55
N HIS A 298 6.21 0.14 -15.33
CA HIS A 298 7.31 -0.69 -15.83
C HIS A 298 8.71 -0.23 -15.40
N LEU A 299 8.80 0.45 -14.24
CA LEU A 299 10.08 0.93 -13.72
C LEU A 299 10.82 -0.19 -12.97
N PRO A 300 12.07 -0.49 -13.31
CA PRO A 300 12.99 -1.21 -12.44
C PRO A 300 13.09 -0.55 -11.07
N VAL A 301 13.14 -1.33 -9.99
CA VAL A 301 13.14 -0.78 -8.64
C VAL A 301 14.45 -1.06 -7.90
N ILE A 302 14.93 -0.10 -7.10
CA ILE A 302 16.02 -0.27 -6.14
C ILE A 302 15.46 -0.02 -4.75
N VAL A 303 15.50 -1.05 -3.89
CA VAL A 303 14.98 -0.97 -2.53
C VAL A 303 16.01 -1.45 -1.50
N GLU A 304 15.92 -0.91 -0.28
CA GLU A 304 16.77 -1.33 0.84
C GLU A 304 16.03 -2.37 1.70
N CYS A 305 16.71 -3.49 2.01
CA CYS A 305 16.23 -4.45 2.98
C CYS A 305 17.31 -4.82 3.99
N ASN A 306 17.01 -4.60 5.28
CA ASN A 306 17.89 -4.94 6.39
C ASN A 306 17.11 -5.14 7.70
N ARG A 307 17.84 -5.28 8.82
CA ARG A 307 17.23 -5.48 10.14
C ARG A 307 16.33 -4.32 10.61
N LYS A 308 16.46 -3.12 10.01
CA LYS A 308 15.63 -1.94 10.33
C LYS A 308 14.38 -1.85 9.45
N THR A 309 14.31 -2.65 8.38
CA THR A 309 13.13 -2.73 7.53
C THR A 309 11.96 -3.29 8.32
N LEU A 310 10.80 -2.64 8.21
CA LEU A 310 9.59 -3.07 8.90
C LEU A 310 9.25 -4.53 8.57
N PRO A 311 8.83 -5.34 9.53
CA PRO A 311 8.54 -6.76 9.30
C PRO A 311 7.62 -7.00 8.11
N GLN A 312 6.56 -6.21 7.98
CA GLN A 312 5.59 -6.30 6.88
C GLN A 312 6.17 -5.90 5.51
N GLU A 313 7.24 -5.11 5.49
CA GLU A 313 7.87 -4.66 4.24
C GLU A 313 9.04 -5.56 3.78
N ARG A 314 9.49 -6.52 4.59
CA ARG A 314 10.64 -7.38 4.23
C ARG A 314 10.35 -8.26 3.04
N TYR A 315 9.19 -8.90 3.03
CA TYR A 315 8.79 -9.74 1.90
C TYR A 315 8.70 -8.95 0.59
N ASN A 316 8.36 -7.66 0.65
CA ASN A 316 8.29 -6.84 -0.56
C ASN A 316 9.65 -6.75 -1.27
N ALA A 317 10.75 -6.67 -0.51
CA ALA A 317 12.10 -6.70 -1.08
C ALA A 317 12.46 -8.11 -1.60
N GLU A 318 12.10 -9.17 -0.86
CA GLU A 318 12.26 -10.55 -1.33
C GLU A 318 11.51 -10.76 -2.64
N TRP A 319 10.27 -10.31 -2.74
CA TRP A 319 9.45 -10.41 -3.94
C TRP A 319 10.04 -9.67 -5.14
N VAL A 320 10.63 -8.48 -4.92
CA VAL A 320 11.35 -7.74 -5.97
C VAL A 320 12.51 -8.57 -6.51
N ALA A 321 13.29 -9.22 -5.64
CA ALA A 321 14.40 -10.07 -6.03
C ALA A 321 13.92 -11.36 -6.73
N GLU A 322 12.93 -12.05 -6.17
CA GLU A 322 12.35 -13.28 -6.72
C GLU A 322 11.79 -13.12 -8.13
N LYS A 323 11.16 -11.96 -8.39
CA LYS A 323 10.55 -11.64 -9.68
C LYS A 323 11.53 -10.98 -10.66
N GLY A 324 12.75 -10.66 -10.24
CA GLY A 324 13.72 -9.95 -11.06
C GLY A 324 13.27 -8.54 -11.46
N PHE A 325 12.53 -7.84 -10.57
CA PHE A 325 12.02 -6.51 -10.84
C PHE A 325 13.02 -5.40 -10.52
N GLY A 326 14.19 -5.74 -10.01
CA GLY A 326 15.22 -4.75 -9.72
C GLY A 326 16.29 -5.24 -8.76
N VAL A 327 16.85 -4.32 -7.98
CA VAL A 327 17.99 -4.54 -7.10
C VAL A 327 17.60 -4.31 -5.64
N VAL A 328 17.92 -5.27 -4.79
CA VAL A 328 17.78 -5.13 -3.34
C VAL A 328 19.16 -4.89 -2.74
N VAL A 329 19.30 -3.80 -1.99
CA VAL A 329 20.57 -3.45 -1.31
C VAL A 329 20.42 -3.60 0.21
N PRO A 330 21.46 -3.99 0.93
CA PRO A 330 21.44 -4.04 2.40
C PRO A 330 21.47 -2.62 3.00
N SER A 331 21.94 -1.64 2.23
CA SER A 331 21.98 -0.24 2.63
C SER A 331 22.11 0.67 1.41
N PHE A 332 21.42 1.82 1.44
CA PHE A 332 21.62 2.88 0.44
C PHE A 332 23.05 3.49 0.45
N ARG A 333 23.93 3.03 1.34
CA ARG A 333 25.38 3.28 1.20
C ARG A 333 25.92 2.65 -0.08
N GLU A 334 25.28 1.60 -0.59
CA GLU A 334 25.63 0.88 -1.81
C GLU A 334 24.83 1.35 -3.03
N ILE A 335 24.18 2.53 -2.95
CA ILE A 335 23.30 2.99 -4.04
C ILE A 335 24.06 3.21 -5.35
N ALA A 336 25.28 3.72 -5.32
CA ALA A 336 26.05 3.97 -6.54
C ALA A 336 26.40 2.67 -7.29
N PRO A 337 27.01 1.64 -6.67
CA PRO A 337 27.21 0.37 -7.36
C PRO A 337 25.87 -0.32 -7.73
N ALA A 338 24.81 -0.13 -6.97
CA ALA A 338 23.49 -0.69 -7.31
C ALA A 338 22.91 -0.06 -8.57
N VAL A 339 22.95 1.27 -8.69
CA VAL A 339 22.52 1.98 -9.91
C VAL A 339 23.41 1.60 -11.08
N GLN A 340 24.73 1.60 -10.90
CA GLN A 340 25.69 1.22 -11.95
C GLN A 340 25.39 -0.19 -12.49
N ARG A 341 25.15 -1.17 -11.60
CA ARG A 341 24.75 -2.53 -12.00
C ARG A 341 23.41 -2.56 -12.71
N LEU A 342 22.41 -1.79 -12.20
CA LEU A 342 21.09 -1.77 -12.81
C LEU A 342 21.11 -1.21 -14.23
N ILE A 343 21.85 -0.12 -14.46
CA ILE A 343 21.90 0.55 -15.77
C ILE A 343 22.85 -0.12 -16.78
N GLU A 344 23.57 -1.17 -16.38
CA GLU A 344 24.29 -2.02 -17.31
C GLU A 344 23.33 -2.53 -18.40
N PRO A 345 23.62 -2.34 -19.69
CA PRO A 345 22.63 -2.59 -20.76
C PRO A 345 21.99 -3.98 -20.72
N SER A 346 22.73 -5.03 -20.42
CA SER A 346 22.24 -6.40 -20.29
C SER A 346 21.23 -6.53 -19.12
N THR A 347 21.63 -6.05 -17.93
CA THR A 347 20.83 -6.08 -16.72
C THR A 347 19.58 -5.21 -16.86
N PHE A 348 19.75 -4.00 -17.39
CA PHE A 348 18.62 -3.07 -17.56
C PHE A 348 17.55 -3.62 -18.50
N ASN A 349 17.98 -4.20 -19.62
CA ASN A 349 17.06 -4.82 -20.58
C ASN A 349 16.35 -6.06 -19.99
N GLU A 350 17.04 -6.86 -19.19
CA GLU A 350 16.45 -8.01 -18.51
C GLU A 350 15.38 -7.56 -17.49
N VAL A 351 15.75 -6.65 -16.59
CA VAL A 351 14.84 -6.15 -15.57
C VAL A 351 13.64 -5.43 -16.20
N ARG A 352 13.85 -4.64 -17.24
CA ARG A 352 12.75 -4.00 -17.99
C ARG A 352 11.82 -5.00 -18.66
N ARG A 353 12.31 -6.10 -19.19
CA ARG A 353 11.44 -7.18 -19.70
C ARG A 353 10.57 -7.74 -18.59
N ASN A 354 11.15 -8.01 -17.42
CA ASN A 354 10.42 -8.55 -16.28
C ASN A 354 9.34 -7.57 -15.78
N THR A 355 9.69 -6.28 -15.63
CA THR A 355 8.71 -5.26 -15.21
C THR A 355 7.64 -5.01 -16.28
N SER A 356 7.97 -5.09 -17.57
CA SER A 356 7.00 -4.94 -18.66
C SER A 356 6.06 -6.15 -18.80
N ALA A 357 6.50 -7.33 -18.37
CA ALA A 357 5.65 -8.53 -18.32
C ALA A 357 4.67 -8.51 -17.13
N TYR A 358 4.93 -7.68 -16.12
CA TYR A 358 4.02 -7.49 -14.99
C TYR A 358 2.83 -6.64 -15.40
N SER A 359 1.63 -7.21 -15.29
CA SER A 359 0.37 -6.53 -15.55
C SER A 359 -0.47 -6.50 -14.28
N ASN A 360 -0.78 -5.30 -13.80
CA ASN A 360 -1.64 -5.13 -12.62
C ASN A 360 -2.97 -4.49 -13.04
N ARG A 361 -4.05 -5.23 -12.87
CA ARG A 361 -5.42 -4.80 -13.11
C ARG A 361 -6.29 -4.90 -11.86
N ALA A 362 -5.68 -5.04 -10.68
CA ALA A 362 -6.36 -5.30 -9.41
C ALA A 362 -7.53 -4.35 -9.13
N LEU A 363 -7.40 -3.07 -9.46
CA LEU A 363 -8.46 -2.07 -9.26
C LEU A 363 -9.77 -2.46 -9.97
N PHE A 364 -9.67 -3.02 -11.17
CA PHE A 364 -10.84 -3.42 -11.97
C PHE A 364 -11.33 -4.82 -11.59
N GLU A 365 -10.43 -5.69 -11.13
CA GLU A 365 -10.75 -7.06 -10.73
C GLU A 365 -11.52 -7.10 -9.40
N VAL A 366 -11.19 -6.18 -8.48
CA VAL A 366 -11.85 -6.09 -7.16
C VAL A 366 -13.35 -5.90 -7.28
N SER A 367 -13.84 -5.10 -8.24
CA SER A 367 -15.28 -4.88 -8.42
C SER A 367 -16.04 -6.18 -8.72
N ALA A 368 -15.53 -6.99 -9.65
CA ALA A 368 -16.13 -8.29 -9.97
C ALA A 368 -16.03 -9.30 -8.79
N ILE A 369 -14.98 -9.20 -7.97
CA ILE A 369 -14.84 -10.03 -6.77
C ILE A 369 -15.86 -9.62 -5.71
N LEU A 370 -16.12 -8.34 -5.52
CA LEU A 370 -17.13 -7.85 -4.57
C LEU A 370 -18.54 -8.33 -4.94
N ASP A 371 -18.88 -8.37 -6.23
CA ASP A 371 -20.14 -8.94 -6.70
C ASP A 371 -20.24 -10.44 -6.34
N LYS A 372 -19.19 -11.22 -6.56
CA LYS A 372 -19.13 -12.64 -6.16
C LYS A 372 -19.27 -12.83 -4.65
N CYS A 373 -18.64 -11.98 -3.83
CA CYS A 373 -18.77 -12.03 -2.37
C CYS A 373 -20.21 -11.79 -1.93
N TYR A 374 -20.90 -10.83 -2.55
CA TYR A 374 -22.28 -10.51 -2.26
C TYR A 374 -23.23 -11.65 -2.68
N GLU A 375 -23.09 -12.16 -3.89
CA GLU A 375 -23.94 -13.24 -4.45
C GLU A 375 -23.73 -14.56 -3.71
N GLY A 376 -22.49 -14.90 -3.36
CA GLY A 376 -22.17 -16.11 -2.59
C GLY A 376 -22.81 -16.12 -1.19
N ALA A 377 -22.96 -14.96 -0.56
CA ALA A 377 -23.67 -14.84 0.70
C ALA A 377 -25.19 -15.04 0.54
N GLY A 378 -25.78 -14.50 -0.52
CA GLY A 378 -27.22 -14.66 -0.83
C GLY A 378 -27.60 -16.12 -1.15
N ALA A 379 -26.78 -16.82 -1.93
CA ALA A 379 -27.00 -18.21 -2.25
C ALA A 379 -27.00 -19.14 -1.02
N ARG A 380 -26.16 -18.82 -0.02
CA ARG A 380 -26.11 -19.58 1.26
C ARG A 380 -27.32 -19.32 2.16
N GLU A 381 -27.83 -18.11 2.16
CA GLU A 381 -29.02 -17.75 2.94
C GLU A 381 -30.24 -18.53 2.46
N ILE A 382 -30.42 -18.66 1.13
CA ILE A 382 -31.47 -19.47 0.50
C ILE A 382 -31.31 -20.95 0.87
N SER A 383 -30.09 -21.49 0.82
CA SER A 383 -29.80 -22.90 1.16
C SER A 383 -30.08 -23.23 2.64
N LEU A 384 -29.87 -22.30 3.55
CA LEU A 384 -30.16 -22.49 4.98
C LEU A 384 -31.66 -22.40 5.27
N THR A 385 -32.37 -21.53 4.60
CA THR A 385 -33.84 -21.38 4.74
C THR A 385 -34.60 -22.56 4.18
N GLN A 386 -34.04 -23.27 3.17
CA GLN A 386 -34.64 -24.48 2.60
C GLN A 386 -34.38 -25.76 3.44
N ARG A 387 -33.44 -25.70 4.41
CA ARG A 387 -33.09 -26.82 5.30
C ARG A 387 -33.69 -26.68 6.70
N ALA A 388 -34.29 -25.54 7.03
CA ALA A 388 -35.03 -25.26 8.26
C ALA A 388 -36.56 -25.43 8.04
#